data_e47798b8f0929fdc3d1aff24115ca86c
#
_entry.id   e47798b8f0929fdc3d1aff24115ca86c
#
_cell.length_a   1.000
_cell.length_b   1.000
_cell.length_c   1.000
_cell.angle_alpha   90.00
_cell.angle_beta   90.00
_cell.angle_gamma   90.00
#
_symmetry.space_group_name_H-M   'P 1'
#
loop_
_entity.id
_entity.type
_entity.pdbx_description
1 polymer ?
#
loop_
_entity_poly.entity_id
_entity_poly.type
_entity_poly.pdbx_seq_one_letter_code
_entity_poly.pdbx_strand_id
1 'polypeptide(L)'
;EFKQIDGNPDRIASSLTVGSSDFGITLDGPINDKTTFVFSARRSYLQLLFSAIGLPFLPTYNDLQFKTKTKLNDKNQITIIGLGAIDDFVLNTGINDNETDPEVIERNNYILGYIPVTTQWNYAFGMKWTHFKEKSFQNFILSRNHLNNQSVKYKNNVETNENLLQDYLSEEIETKFRFENTMRNNGWKLNFGTGLEAVTYKNNTFQKIIFQNLPDTLDFNSELNFIKTSLFGQISKKAFDNKIIASFGLRTDQNSYSKQMSNPLKQLSPRFSLAYALGEKSSLNFNIGQYFQLPAYTVMGYRNNNNDLINKENEIIYINNKHLVFGIETNPGNFSKLTVEGFYKKYDNYPFLLKDSISLANLGGDFGVIGNEAVSSSSEGRSYGVEFLAQKKLNKSFYGIMAYTWVRSEFKDKNNTFIPSAWDNKHIISLTGGFKFKKDWELGMKFRFSGGSPYTPYDTLNSSYSYVWDVNSFGVFDYNQLNGVRLKSNHGIDIRIDKKWYWKKVTLNVYLDIQNLYNFQAETPPSLIAVRNTDGSFQTITGSNPERYNLRYIDNTAGTVLPSIGLQFEF
;
A
#
# COMPACT_ATOMS: atom_id res chain seq x y z
N GLU A 1 2.67 -2.91 -11.71
CA GLU A 1 1.69 -2.44 -12.71
C GLU A 1 0.51 -3.43 -12.75
N PHE A 2 -0.70 -2.95 -12.50
CA PHE A 2 -1.93 -3.73 -12.68
C PHE A 2 -2.43 -3.58 -14.11
N LYS A 3 -2.73 -4.69 -14.78
CA LYS A 3 -3.22 -4.70 -16.14
C LYS A 3 -4.39 -5.67 -16.26
N GLN A 4 -5.57 -5.14 -16.56
CA GLN A 4 -6.72 -5.98 -16.89
C GLN A 4 -6.49 -6.74 -18.20
N ILE A 5 -6.94 -8.00 -18.24
CA ILE A 5 -6.96 -8.80 -19.47
C ILE A 5 -7.86 -8.17 -20.52
N ASP A 6 -7.71 -8.55 -21.79
CA ASP A 6 -8.67 -8.25 -22.83
C ASP A 6 -9.73 -9.37 -22.86
N GLY A 7 -10.97 -9.05 -23.21
CA GLY A 7 -12.04 -10.03 -23.38
C GLY A 7 -11.74 -11.00 -24.53
N ASN A 8 -12.24 -12.21 -24.41
CA ASN A 8 -12.14 -13.23 -25.46
C ASN A 8 -12.82 -12.73 -26.75
N PRO A 9 -12.15 -12.74 -27.92
CA PRO A 9 -12.76 -12.28 -29.17
C PRO A 9 -13.72 -13.31 -29.80
N ASP A 10 -13.63 -14.59 -29.44
CA ASP A 10 -14.26 -15.68 -30.16
C ASP A 10 -15.58 -16.15 -29.53
N ARG A 11 -15.68 -16.08 -28.20
CA ARG A 11 -16.87 -16.52 -27.47
C ARG A 11 -17.03 -15.79 -26.14
N ILE A 12 -18.25 -15.80 -25.61
CA ILE A 12 -18.50 -15.41 -24.22
C ILE A 12 -17.97 -16.54 -23.35
N ALA A 13 -17.11 -16.17 -22.41
CA ALA A 13 -16.60 -17.03 -21.36
C ALA A 13 -17.08 -16.49 -20.00
N SER A 14 -17.25 -17.37 -19.03
CA SER A 14 -17.60 -16.99 -17.67
C SER A 14 -16.83 -17.81 -16.65
N SER A 15 -16.52 -17.19 -15.52
CA SER A 15 -15.95 -17.85 -14.36
C SER A 15 -16.78 -17.49 -13.13
N LEU A 16 -17.22 -18.50 -12.39
CA LEU A 16 -17.95 -18.38 -11.14
C LEU A 16 -17.09 -18.97 -10.02
N THR A 17 -16.75 -18.20 -9.02
CA THR A 17 -16.04 -18.64 -7.83
C THR A 17 -16.97 -18.60 -6.63
N VAL A 18 -17.01 -19.71 -5.86
CA VAL A 18 -17.72 -19.81 -4.58
C VAL A 18 -16.72 -20.36 -3.57
N GLY A 19 -16.22 -19.49 -2.73
CA GLY A 19 -15.26 -19.82 -1.67
C GLY A 19 -15.90 -19.69 -0.27
N SER A 20 -15.21 -20.20 0.74
CA SER A 20 -15.56 -19.97 2.15
C SER A 20 -15.32 -18.51 2.57
N SER A 21 -14.52 -17.77 1.83
CA SER A 21 -14.15 -16.38 2.11
C SER A 21 -14.75 -15.37 1.13
N ASP A 22 -15.14 -15.80 -0.07
CA ASP A 22 -15.62 -14.90 -1.12
C ASP A 22 -16.49 -15.58 -2.17
N PHE A 23 -17.31 -14.75 -2.83
CA PHE A 23 -18.04 -15.08 -4.04
C PHE A 23 -17.59 -14.15 -5.17
N GLY A 24 -17.39 -14.70 -6.36
CA GLY A 24 -16.96 -13.90 -7.52
C GLY A 24 -17.55 -14.39 -8.82
N ILE A 25 -17.88 -13.46 -9.70
CA ILE A 25 -18.28 -13.73 -11.09
C ILE A 25 -17.42 -12.90 -12.04
N THR A 26 -16.93 -13.54 -13.09
CA THR A 26 -16.27 -12.86 -14.21
C THR A 26 -16.92 -13.29 -15.51
N LEU A 27 -17.23 -12.33 -16.36
CA LEU A 27 -17.74 -12.52 -17.71
C LEU A 27 -16.81 -11.81 -18.69
N ASP A 28 -16.43 -12.47 -19.75
CA ASP A 28 -15.68 -11.84 -20.82
C ASP A 28 -16.08 -12.39 -22.20
N GLY A 29 -15.98 -11.58 -23.23
CA GLY A 29 -16.36 -12.03 -24.54
C GLY A 29 -16.50 -10.92 -25.56
N PRO A 30 -16.98 -11.24 -26.78
CA PRO A 30 -17.31 -10.26 -27.81
C PRO A 30 -18.70 -9.63 -27.53
N ILE A 31 -18.79 -8.30 -27.66
CA ILE A 31 -20.07 -7.60 -27.83
C ILE A 31 -20.46 -7.63 -29.31
N ASN A 32 -19.47 -7.49 -30.19
CA ASN A 32 -19.56 -7.61 -31.65
C ASN A 32 -18.14 -7.87 -32.19
N ASP A 33 -18.01 -7.99 -33.54
CA ASP A 33 -16.75 -8.30 -34.24
C ASP A 33 -15.60 -7.31 -33.93
N LYS A 34 -15.90 -6.12 -33.44
CA LYS A 34 -14.92 -5.06 -33.16
C LYS A 34 -14.72 -4.77 -31.67
N THR A 35 -15.59 -5.27 -30.82
CA THR A 35 -15.62 -4.87 -29.40
C THR A 35 -15.65 -6.11 -28.52
N THR A 36 -14.69 -6.19 -27.60
CA THR A 36 -14.68 -7.17 -26.51
C THR A 36 -14.90 -6.49 -25.17
N PHE A 37 -15.40 -7.26 -24.20
CA PHE A 37 -15.59 -6.79 -22.83
C PHE A 37 -15.03 -7.79 -21.82
N VAL A 38 -14.73 -7.28 -20.63
CA VAL A 38 -14.51 -8.03 -19.38
C VAL A 38 -15.33 -7.34 -18.31
N PHE A 39 -16.06 -8.11 -17.54
CA PHE A 39 -16.78 -7.67 -16.36
C PHE A 39 -16.47 -8.61 -15.21
N SER A 40 -16.21 -8.09 -14.02
CA SER A 40 -16.01 -8.92 -12.82
C SER A 40 -16.62 -8.23 -11.61
N ALA A 41 -17.30 -8.99 -10.77
CA ALA A 41 -17.83 -8.55 -9.49
C ALA A 41 -17.46 -9.59 -8.42
N ARG A 42 -17.06 -9.12 -7.24
CA ARG A 42 -16.69 -9.96 -6.11
C ARG A 42 -17.20 -9.37 -4.80
N ARG A 43 -17.62 -10.27 -3.89
CA ARG A 43 -17.98 -9.95 -2.51
C ARG A 43 -17.27 -10.91 -1.56
N SER A 44 -16.69 -10.37 -0.49
CA SER A 44 -16.08 -11.19 0.57
C SER A 44 -17.09 -11.53 1.68
N TYR A 45 -16.82 -12.66 2.35
CA TYR A 45 -17.47 -13.11 3.58
C TYR A 45 -16.45 -13.24 4.72
N LEU A 46 -15.37 -12.45 4.67
CA LEU A 46 -14.28 -12.52 5.65
C LEU A 46 -14.79 -12.30 7.08
N GLN A 47 -15.82 -11.47 7.26
CA GLN A 47 -16.43 -11.26 8.58
C GLN A 47 -16.90 -12.56 9.25
N LEU A 48 -17.41 -13.54 8.48
CA LEU A 48 -17.83 -14.84 9.04
C LEU A 48 -16.61 -15.65 9.50
N LEU A 49 -15.57 -15.69 8.68
CA LEU A 49 -14.33 -16.39 9.01
C LEU A 49 -13.66 -15.73 10.22
N PHE A 50 -13.53 -14.41 10.23
CA PHE A 50 -12.87 -13.66 11.29
C PHE A 50 -13.61 -13.77 12.62
N SER A 51 -14.95 -13.74 12.59
CA SER A 51 -15.76 -14.02 13.78
C SER A 51 -15.53 -15.44 14.31
N ALA A 52 -15.49 -16.44 13.42
CA ALA A 52 -15.30 -17.84 13.80
C ALA A 52 -13.91 -18.14 14.41
N ILE A 53 -12.88 -17.39 14.04
CA ILE A 53 -11.50 -17.53 14.57
C ILE A 53 -11.18 -16.54 15.69
N GLY A 54 -12.18 -15.76 16.17
CA GLY A 54 -12.02 -14.86 17.30
C GLY A 54 -11.15 -13.64 17.02
N LEU A 55 -11.31 -12.99 15.86
CA LEU A 55 -10.62 -11.71 15.59
C LEU A 55 -11.47 -10.52 16.04
N PRO A 56 -10.84 -9.43 16.55
CA PRO A 56 -11.54 -8.28 17.12
C PRO A 56 -12.19 -7.37 16.06
N PHE A 57 -12.01 -7.64 14.78
CA PHE A 57 -12.54 -6.85 13.67
C PHE A 57 -13.06 -7.74 12.55
N LEU A 58 -14.10 -7.26 11.87
CA LEU A 58 -14.90 -7.99 10.88
C LEU A 58 -14.93 -7.22 9.55
N PRO A 59 -13.95 -7.44 8.66
CA PRO A 59 -13.90 -6.73 7.38
C PRO A 59 -14.82 -7.38 6.35
N THR A 60 -15.44 -6.54 5.50
CA THR A 60 -16.07 -6.94 4.25
C THR A 60 -15.56 -6.10 3.11
N TYR A 61 -15.44 -6.69 1.93
CA TYR A 61 -15.15 -5.93 0.73
C TYR A 61 -16.06 -6.36 -0.42
N ASN A 62 -16.39 -5.38 -1.26
CA ASN A 62 -17.06 -5.58 -2.53
C ASN A 62 -16.23 -4.90 -3.59
N ASP A 63 -15.95 -5.56 -4.69
CA ASP A 63 -15.28 -4.95 -5.82
C ASP A 63 -15.99 -5.25 -7.14
N LEU A 64 -15.93 -4.27 -8.02
CA LEU A 64 -16.46 -4.30 -9.37
C LEU A 64 -15.41 -3.80 -10.33
N GLN A 65 -15.27 -4.47 -11.45
CA GLN A 65 -14.41 -3.99 -12.52
C GLN A 65 -14.98 -4.32 -13.88
N PHE A 66 -14.75 -3.43 -14.83
CA PHE A 66 -15.06 -3.68 -16.22
C PHE A 66 -14.01 -3.09 -17.16
N LYS A 67 -13.95 -3.66 -18.33
CA LYS A 67 -13.15 -3.15 -19.45
C LYS A 67 -13.88 -3.42 -20.76
N THR A 68 -13.86 -2.44 -21.64
CA THR A 68 -14.21 -2.66 -23.03
C THR A 68 -13.05 -2.24 -23.93
N LYS A 69 -12.86 -2.96 -25.02
CA LYS A 69 -11.86 -2.67 -26.03
C LYS A 69 -12.50 -2.73 -27.41
N THR A 70 -12.55 -1.59 -28.09
CA THR A 70 -13.18 -1.44 -29.40
C THR A 70 -12.15 -1.07 -30.45
N LYS A 71 -12.02 -1.88 -31.48
CA LYS A 71 -11.25 -1.56 -32.69
C LYS A 71 -12.16 -0.79 -33.67
N LEU A 72 -12.06 0.54 -33.68
CA LEU A 72 -12.86 1.36 -34.59
C LEU A 72 -12.49 1.09 -36.05
N ASN A 73 -11.18 1.03 -36.32
CA ASN A 73 -10.58 0.66 -37.61
C ASN A 73 -9.11 0.25 -37.36
N ASP A 74 -8.35 -0.05 -38.40
CA ASP A 74 -6.96 -0.52 -38.29
C ASP A 74 -6.00 0.48 -37.61
N LYS A 75 -6.36 1.77 -37.62
CA LYS A 75 -5.55 2.83 -37.02
C LYS A 75 -6.06 3.33 -35.66
N ASN A 76 -7.27 2.97 -35.26
CA ASN A 76 -7.89 3.56 -34.07
C ASN A 76 -8.53 2.50 -33.19
N GLN A 77 -8.18 2.57 -31.91
CA GLN A 77 -8.71 1.71 -30.86
C GLN A 77 -9.13 2.54 -29.64
N ILE A 78 -10.28 2.26 -29.08
CA ILE A 78 -10.74 2.81 -27.80
C ILE A 78 -10.74 1.70 -26.75
N THR A 79 -10.24 2.02 -25.56
CA THR A 79 -10.33 1.17 -24.38
C THR A 79 -10.98 1.97 -23.27
N ILE A 80 -12.03 1.42 -22.66
CA ILE A 80 -12.68 2.00 -21.47
C ILE A 80 -12.48 1.04 -20.33
N ILE A 81 -12.13 1.55 -19.15
CA ILE A 81 -11.94 0.78 -17.92
C ILE A 81 -12.72 1.42 -16.79
N GLY A 82 -13.22 0.59 -15.89
CA GLY A 82 -13.79 1.02 -14.61
C GLY A 82 -13.41 0.02 -13.52
N LEU A 83 -13.07 0.56 -12.36
CA LEU A 83 -12.77 -0.18 -11.14
C LEU A 83 -13.52 0.52 -10.01
N GLY A 84 -14.11 -0.24 -9.09
CA GLY A 84 -14.72 0.30 -7.89
C GLY A 84 -14.62 -0.71 -6.75
N ALA A 85 -14.44 -0.21 -5.53
CA ALA A 85 -14.42 -1.02 -4.33
C ALA A 85 -15.13 -0.30 -3.19
N ILE A 86 -15.72 -1.10 -2.30
CA ILE A 86 -16.30 -0.66 -1.02
C ILE A 86 -15.75 -1.61 0.03
N ASP A 87 -15.07 -1.05 1.01
CA ASP A 87 -14.45 -1.77 2.11
C ASP A 87 -15.10 -1.28 3.42
N ASP A 88 -15.77 -2.18 4.13
CA ASP A 88 -16.37 -1.91 5.42
C ASP A 88 -15.65 -2.70 6.50
N PHE A 89 -15.45 -2.05 7.64
CA PHE A 89 -14.79 -2.62 8.79
C PHE A 89 -15.61 -2.31 10.03
N VAL A 90 -16.05 -3.35 10.76
CA VAL A 90 -16.77 -3.21 12.02
C VAL A 90 -16.05 -3.95 13.14
N LEU A 91 -16.25 -3.50 14.38
CA LEU A 91 -15.69 -4.15 15.56
C LEU A 91 -16.49 -5.41 15.92
N ASN A 92 -15.77 -6.47 16.33
CA ASN A 92 -16.37 -7.70 16.87
C ASN A 92 -16.64 -7.53 18.37
N THR A 93 -17.66 -6.77 18.73
CA THR A 93 -17.97 -6.47 20.15
C THR A 93 -18.37 -7.69 20.97
N GLY A 94 -18.82 -8.78 20.32
CA GLY A 94 -19.15 -10.06 20.97
C GLY A 94 -17.97 -11.02 21.11
N ILE A 95 -16.72 -10.59 20.84
CA ILE A 95 -15.55 -11.47 20.84
C ILE A 95 -15.29 -12.16 22.21
N ASN A 96 -15.74 -11.56 23.30
CA ASN A 96 -15.56 -12.07 24.65
C ASN A 96 -16.75 -12.89 25.19
N ASP A 97 -17.84 -13.06 24.41
CA ASP A 97 -19.07 -13.68 24.92
C ASP A 97 -18.88 -15.12 25.45
N ASN A 98 -17.93 -15.85 24.86
CA ASN A 98 -17.58 -17.21 25.24
C ASN A 98 -16.13 -17.35 25.69
N GLU A 99 -15.39 -16.26 25.86
CA GLU A 99 -13.99 -16.30 26.32
C GLU A 99 -13.94 -16.39 27.85
N THR A 100 -13.03 -17.21 28.35
CA THR A 100 -12.85 -17.45 29.78
C THR A 100 -11.46 -17.08 30.30
N ASP A 101 -10.49 -16.89 29.38
CA ASP A 101 -9.16 -16.48 29.75
C ASP A 101 -9.11 -14.96 30.03
N PRO A 102 -8.83 -14.53 31.27
CA PRO A 102 -8.80 -13.11 31.63
C PRO A 102 -7.80 -12.28 30.81
N GLU A 103 -6.64 -12.86 30.43
CA GLU A 103 -5.63 -12.15 29.64
C GLU A 103 -6.09 -11.92 28.20
N VAL A 104 -6.79 -12.90 27.63
CA VAL A 104 -7.39 -12.78 26.29
C VAL A 104 -8.50 -11.73 26.31
N ILE A 105 -9.39 -11.76 27.32
CA ILE A 105 -10.45 -10.77 27.50
C ILE A 105 -9.89 -9.36 27.62
N GLU A 106 -8.85 -9.17 28.42
CA GLU A 106 -8.23 -7.86 28.62
C GLU A 106 -7.58 -7.34 27.35
N ARG A 107 -6.85 -8.21 26.63
CA ARG A 107 -6.27 -7.87 25.31
C ARG A 107 -7.35 -7.50 24.30
N ASN A 108 -8.43 -8.27 24.20
CA ASN A 108 -9.54 -7.98 23.29
C ASN A 108 -10.19 -6.63 23.62
N ASN A 109 -10.44 -6.37 24.91
CA ASN A 109 -11.00 -5.09 25.36
C ASN A 109 -10.06 -3.92 25.03
N TYR A 110 -8.75 -4.10 25.20
CA TYR A 110 -7.77 -3.09 24.81
C TYR A 110 -7.82 -2.82 23.30
N ILE A 111 -7.82 -3.87 22.46
CA ILE A 111 -7.85 -3.73 21.02
C ILE A 111 -9.15 -3.04 20.58
N LEU A 112 -10.32 -3.49 21.06
CA LEU A 112 -11.61 -2.86 20.79
C LEU A 112 -11.63 -1.39 21.28
N GLY A 113 -10.92 -1.10 22.36
CA GLY A 113 -10.81 0.23 22.95
C GLY A 113 -10.07 1.24 22.08
N TYR A 114 -9.03 0.87 21.33
CA TYR A 114 -8.23 1.82 20.58
C TYR A 114 -8.46 1.82 19.05
N ILE A 115 -8.91 0.71 18.46
CA ILE A 115 -9.15 0.64 17.01
C ILE A 115 -10.36 1.49 16.61
N PRO A 116 -10.24 2.41 15.62
CA PRO A 116 -11.39 3.09 15.05
C PRO A 116 -12.18 2.18 14.11
N VAL A 117 -13.45 2.46 13.92
CA VAL A 117 -14.26 1.92 12.82
C VAL A 117 -13.89 2.66 11.55
N THR A 118 -13.48 1.93 10.51
CA THR A 118 -13.08 2.52 9.23
C THR A 118 -13.95 2.03 8.10
N THR A 119 -14.35 2.94 7.21
CA THR A 119 -15.02 2.63 5.96
C THR A 119 -14.32 3.34 4.82
N GLN A 120 -14.24 2.68 3.69
CA GLN A 120 -13.59 3.22 2.51
C GLN A 120 -14.37 2.82 1.26
N TRP A 121 -14.54 3.76 0.34
CA TRP A 121 -14.94 3.41 -1.01
C TRP A 121 -14.10 4.19 -2.03
N ASN A 122 -13.91 3.58 -3.17
CA ASN A 122 -13.18 4.22 -4.25
C ASN A 122 -13.69 3.78 -5.62
N TYR A 123 -13.48 4.63 -6.62
CA TYR A 123 -13.57 4.24 -8.01
C TYR A 123 -12.49 4.88 -8.87
N ALA A 124 -12.13 4.20 -9.93
CA ALA A 124 -11.34 4.73 -11.03
C ALA A 124 -12.04 4.41 -12.35
N PHE A 125 -12.29 5.42 -13.14
CA PHE A 125 -12.87 5.30 -14.49
C PHE A 125 -11.94 5.96 -15.49
N GLY A 126 -11.73 5.33 -16.67
CA GLY A 126 -10.86 5.89 -17.67
C GLY A 126 -11.16 5.44 -19.09
N MET A 127 -10.89 6.33 -20.03
CA MET A 127 -10.94 6.08 -21.47
C MET A 127 -9.57 6.35 -22.07
N LYS A 128 -9.11 5.43 -22.90
CA LYS A 128 -7.90 5.57 -23.70
C LYS A 128 -8.23 5.41 -25.18
N TRP A 129 -7.94 6.44 -25.96
CA TRP A 129 -7.91 6.35 -27.40
C TRP A 129 -6.47 6.18 -27.88
N THR A 130 -6.20 5.11 -28.64
CA THR A 130 -4.91 4.84 -29.27
C THR A 130 -5.03 5.03 -30.77
N HIS A 131 -4.19 5.92 -31.31
CA HIS A 131 -4.06 6.13 -32.77
C HIS A 131 -2.73 5.55 -33.24
N PHE A 132 -2.80 4.56 -34.13
CA PHE A 132 -1.63 3.88 -34.71
C PHE A 132 -1.25 4.53 -36.05
N LYS A 133 0.06 4.76 -36.20
CA LYS A 133 0.71 5.15 -37.45
C LYS A 133 1.80 4.12 -37.76
N GLU A 134 2.34 4.16 -38.98
CA GLU A 134 3.31 3.17 -39.44
C GLU A 134 4.53 2.99 -38.47
N LYS A 135 5.10 4.10 -37.99
CA LYS A 135 6.29 4.11 -37.11
C LYS A 135 6.03 4.69 -35.73
N SER A 136 4.77 5.00 -35.41
CA SER A 136 4.41 5.62 -34.12
C SER A 136 3.00 5.25 -33.69
N PHE A 137 2.73 5.45 -32.38
CA PHE A 137 1.37 5.45 -31.86
C PHE A 137 1.20 6.56 -30.84
N GLN A 138 -0.02 7.06 -30.76
CA GLN A 138 -0.43 8.13 -29.87
C GLN A 138 -1.52 7.61 -28.93
N ASN A 139 -1.40 7.94 -27.65
CA ASN A 139 -2.42 7.66 -26.64
C ASN A 139 -2.98 8.98 -26.12
N PHE A 140 -4.30 9.10 -26.11
CA PHE A 140 -5.05 10.13 -25.42
C PHE A 140 -5.82 9.44 -24.30
N ILE A 141 -5.57 9.84 -23.07
CA ILE A 141 -6.14 9.18 -21.89
C ILE A 141 -6.87 10.23 -21.07
N LEU A 142 -8.13 9.96 -20.77
CA LEU A 142 -8.93 10.73 -19.83
C LEU A 142 -9.35 9.78 -18.70
N SER A 143 -9.13 10.17 -17.46
CA SER A 143 -9.52 9.35 -16.32
C SER A 143 -9.94 10.20 -15.14
N ARG A 144 -10.75 9.60 -14.27
CA ARG A 144 -11.14 10.15 -12.96
C ARG A 144 -11.03 9.07 -11.91
N ASN A 145 -10.44 9.41 -10.78
CA ASN A 145 -10.50 8.61 -9.57
C ASN A 145 -11.09 9.43 -8.44
N HIS A 146 -11.78 8.74 -7.54
CA HIS A 146 -12.33 9.28 -6.31
C HIS A 146 -12.11 8.25 -5.21
N LEU A 147 -11.46 8.66 -4.15
CA LEU A 147 -11.27 7.90 -2.92
C LEU A 147 -11.99 8.64 -1.81
N ASN A 148 -12.84 7.94 -1.08
CA ASN A 148 -13.46 8.39 0.17
C ASN A 148 -12.95 7.50 1.30
N ASN A 149 -12.54 8.12 2.40
CA ASN A 149 -11.96 7.43 3.54
C ASN A 149 -12.54 8.02 4.83
N GLN A 150 -13.12 7.17 5.68
CA GLN A 150 -13.72 7.57 6.94
C GLN A 150 -13.14 6.75 8.09
N SER A 151 -12.96 7.38 9.26
CA SER A 151 -12.48 6.74 10.47
C SER A 151 -13.14 7.37 11.69
N VAL A 152 -13.91 6.60 12.45
CA VAL A 152 -14.68 7.09 13.61
C VAL A 152 -14.30 6.31 14.85
N LYS A 153 -14.13 7.00 15.98
CA LYS A 153 -13.83 6.39 17.28
C LYS A 153 -14.62 7.04 18.41
N TYR A 154 -15.23 6.19 19.23
CA TYR A 154 -15.91 6.58 20.45
C TYR A 154 -15.22 5.97 21.68
N LYS A 155 -15.19 6.70 22.80
CA LYS A 155 -14.74 6.17 24.10
C LYS A 155 -15.62 4.99 24.50
N ASN A 156 -14.99 3.86 24.84
CA ASN A 156 -15.66 2.60 25.18
C ASN A 156 -16.63 2.08 24.09
N ASN A 157 -16.51 2.54 22.85
CA ASN A 157 -17.40 2.24 21.72
C ASN A 157 -18.88 2.61 21.97
N VAL A 158 -19.14 3.60 22.84
CA VAL A 158 -20.48 4.14 23.10
C VAL A 158 -20.71 5.35 22.22
N GLU A 159 -21.59 5.21 21.23
CA GLU A 159 -21.84 6.19 20.16
C GLU A 159 -22.68 7.38 20.68
N THR A 160 -22.07 8.28 21.44
CA THR A 160 -22.64 9.55 21.88
C THR A 160 -21.66 10.69 21.56
N ASN A 161 -22.16 11.91 21.38
CA ASN A 161 -21.33 13.08 21.10
C ASN A 161 -20.27 13.33 22.20
N GLU A 162 -20.58 13.03 23.45
CA GLU A 162 -19.67 13.21 24.58
C GLU A 162 -18.47 12.24 24.51
N ASN A 163 -18.70 11.05 23.96
CA ASN A 163 -17.72 9.99 23.83
C ASN A 163 -16.94 10.06 22.51
N LEU A 164 -17.26 10.99 21.62
CA LEU A 164 -16.55 11.12 20.35
C LEU A 164 -15.09 11.48 20.59
N LEU A 165 -14.17 10.63 20.15
CA LEU A 165 -12.71 10.81 20.22
C LEU A 165 -12.12 11.18 18.86
N GLN A 166 -12.68 10.61 17.78
CA GLN A 166 -12.25 10.87 16.41
C GLN A 166 -13.44 10.77 15.47
N ASP A 167 -13.56 11.75 14.59
CA ASP A 167 -14.36 11.70 13.36
C ASP A 167 -13.53 12.30 12.23
N TYR A 168 -13.09 11.43 11.33
CA TYR A 168 -12.26 11.77 10.19
C TYR A 168 -12.94 11.36 8.92
N LEU A 169 -13.10 12.29 7.99
CA LEU A 169 -13.59 12.04 6.64
C LEU A 169 -12.69 12.74 5.63
N SER A 170 -12.19 12.01 4.64
CA SER A 170 -11.44 12.62 3.53
C SER A 170 -11.91 12.12 2.18
N GLU A 171 -11.81 13.00 1.19
CA GLU A 171 -12.08 12.72 -0.21
C GLU A 171 -10.91 13.19 -1.07
N GLU A 172 -10.42 12.29 -1.93
CA GLU A 172 -9.40 12.60 -2.93
C GLU A 172 -9.99 12.39 -4.32
N ILE A 173 -10.16 13.48 -5.07
CA ILE A 173 -10.76 13.45 -6.40
C ILE A 173 -9.74 13.98 -7.40
N GLU A 174 -9.40 13.17 -8.40
CA GLU A 174 -8.45 13.57 -9.44
C GLU A 174 -9.02 13.26 -10.83
N THR A 175 -9.15 14.29 -11.65
CA THR A 175 -9.50 14.17 -13.08
C THR A 175 -8.26 14.43 -13.91
N LYS A 176 -7.86 13.46 -14.73
CA LYS A 176 -6.56 13.45 -15.41
C LYS A 176 -6.73 13.34 -16.92
N PHE A 177 -6.03 14.21 -17.63
CA PHE A 177 -5.79 14.07 -19.07
C PHE A 177 -4.31 13.77 -19.28
N ARG A 178 -4.00 12.80 -20.13
CA ARG A 178 -2.63 12.46 -20.51
C ARG A 178 -2.52 12.20 -22.00
N PHE A 179 -1.56 12.85 -22.63
CA PHE A 179 -1.15 12.58 -24.00
C PHE A 179 0.24 11.93 -24.01
N GLU A 180 0.40 10.88 -24.81
CA GLU A 180 1.69 10.20 -25.03
C GLU A 180 1.87 9.90 -26.50
N ASN A 181 3.08 10.11 -27.01
CA ASN A 181 3.48 9.68 -28.35
C ASN A 181 4.73 8.82 -28.25
N THR A 182 4.71 7.65 -28.86
CA THR A 182 5.86 6.76 -29.01
C THR A 182 6.20 6.60 -30.48
N MET A 183 7.44 6.92 -30.85
CA MET A 183 7.97 6.78 -32.21
C MET A 183 9.13 5.78 -32.20
N ARG A 184 9.26 4.99 -33.27
CA ARG A 184 10.36 4.04 -33.46
C ARG A 184 10.89 4.14 -34.88
N ASN A 185 12.19 4.36 -35.02
CA ASN A 185 12.83 4.43 -36.34
C ASN A 185 14.32 4.07 -36.19
N ASN A 186 14.82 3.16 -37.01
CA ASN A 186 16.26 2.80 -37.14
C ASN A 186 16.99 2.60 -35.79
N GLY A 187 16.39 1.81 -34.86
CA GLY A 187 16.95 1.54 -33.54
C GLY A 187 16.78 2.68 -32.52
N TRP A 188 16.22 3.82 -32.92
CA TRP A 188 15.79 4.87 -32.01
C TRP A 188 14.36 4.64 -31.54
N LYS A 189 14.11 4.93 -30.27
CA LYS A 189 12.77 5.05 -29.68
C LYS A 189 12.68 6.41 -28.99
N LEU A 190 11.73 7.22 -29.41
CA LEU A 190 11.38 8.49 -28.77
C LEU A 190 10.01 8.34 -28.14
N ASN A 191 9.89 8.67 -26.86
CA ASN A 191 8.63 8.73 -26.12
C ASN A 191 8.53 10.11 -25.46
N PHE A 192 7.42 10.81 -25.68
CA PHE A 192 7.17 12.10 -25.06
C PHE A 192 5.68 12.31 -24.81
N GLY A 193 5.36 13.17 -23.88
CA GLY A 193 3.98 13.43 -23.53
C GLY A 193 3.81 14.53 -22.50
N THR A 194 2.55 14.79 -22.22
CA THR A 194 2.10 15.77 -21.22
C THR A 194 0.95 15.22 -20.40
N GLY A 195 0.84 15.66 -19.16
CA GLY A 195 -0.26 15.38 -18.26
C GLY A 195 -0.84 16.67 -17.68
N LEU A 196 -2.15 16.68 -17.51
CA LEU A 196 -2.91 17.71 -16.82
C LEU A 196 -3.85 17.02 -15.83
N GLU A 197 -3.82 17.42 -14.56
CA GLU A 197 -4.65 16.83 -13.51
C GLU A 197 -5.33 17.95 -12.71
N ALA A 198 -6.66 17.88 -12.60
CA ALA A 198 -7.44 18.70 -11.69
C ALA A 198 -7.67 17.89 -10.40
N VAL A 199 -7.23 18.44 -9.28
CA VAL A 199 -7.29 17.80 -7.97
C VAL A 199 -8.25 18.57 -7.07
N THR A 200 -9.13 17.83 -6.41
CA THR A 200 -9.90 18.30 -5.25
C THR A 200 -9.63 17.35 -4.09
N TYR A 201 -9.16 17.89 -2.99
CA TYR A 201 -9.02 17.18 -1.72
C TYR A 201 -9.92 17.86 -0.69
N LYS A 202 -10.74 17.07 0.01
CA LYS A 202 -11.55 17.53 1.13
C LYS A 202 -11.21 16.72 2.36
N ASN A 203 -11.25 17.37 3.51
CA ASN A 203 -11.01 16.75 4.79
C ASN A 203 -11.90 17.41 5.84
N ASN A 204 -12.55 16.59 6.65
CA ASN A 204 -13.21 16.99 7.88
C ASN A 204 -12.58 16.17 9.01
N THR A 205 -11.93 16.82 9.95
CA THR A 205 -11.22 16.20 11.06
C THR A 205 -11.68 16.77 12.37
N PHE A 206 -12.26 15.93 13.22
CA PHE A 206 -12.36 16.13 14.65
C PHE A 206 -11.56 15.03 15.33
N GLN A 207 -10.62 15.38 16.22
CA GLN A 207 -9.81 14.43 16.95
C GLN A 207 -9.38 14.99 18.30
N LYS A 208 -9.65 14.27 19.40
CA LYS A 208 -9.04 14.54 20.70
C LYS A 208 -7.60 14.02 20.68
N ILE A 209 -6.65 14.86 21.07
CA ILE A 209 -5.22 14.56 21.01
C ILE A 209 -4.55 14.96 22.34
N ILE A 210 -3.34 14.47 22.55
CA ILE A 210 -2.45 14.99 23.58
C ILE A 210 -1.43 15.91 22.91
N PHE A 211 -1.41 17.17 23.34
CA PHE A 211 -0.45 18.15 22.89
C PHE A 211 0.30 18.76 24.07
N GLN A 212 1.64 18.73 24.07
CA GLN A 212 2.49 19.16 25.18
C GLN A 212 2.07 18.57 26.54
N ASN A 213 1.74 17.28 26.53
CA ASN A 213 1.25 16.51 27.70
C ASN A 213 -0.10 17.02 28.28
N LEU A 214 -0.90 17.72 27.53
CA LEU A 214 -2.25 18.18 27.90
C LEU A 214 -3.27 17.74 26.86
N PRO A 215 -4.52 17.46 27.28
CA PRO A 215 -5.61 17.23 26.35
C PRO A 215 -5.86 18.46 25.46
N ASP A 216 -6.01 18.21 24.17
CA ASP A 216 -6.34 19.22 23.17
C ASP A 216 -7.30 18.62 22.14
N THR A 217 -7.90 19.44 21.31
CA THR A 217 -8.80 19.02 20.24
C THR A 217 -8.35 19.61 18.92
N LEU A 218 -8.16 18.74 17.95
CA LEU A 218 -7.95 19.13 16.56
C LEU A 218 -9.32 19.13 15.87
N ASP A 219 -9.78 20.30 15.41
CA ASP A 219 -11.07 20.47 14.73
C ASP A 219 -10.91 21.41 13.54
N PHE A 220 -10.96 20.86 12.34
CA PHE A 220 -10.82 21.66 11.12
C PHE A 220 -11.49 21.03 9.91
N ASN A 221 -11.87 21.89 8.97
CA ASN A 221 -12.33 21.52 7.64
C ASN A 221 -11.34 22.06 6.61
N SER A 222 -10.93 21.23 5.66
CA SER A 222 -10.02 21.64 4.60
C SER A 222 -10.56 21.29 3.23
N GLU A 223 -10.44 22.23 2.31
CA GLU A 223 -10.66 22.00 0.89
C GLU A 223 -9.48 22.57 0.10
N LEU A 224 -8.85 21.72 -0.70
CA LEU A 224 -7.79 22.08 -1.62
C LEU A 224 -8.27 21.84 -3.05
N ASN A 225 -8.16 22.89 -3.88
CA ASN A 225 -8.38 22.78 -5.32
C ASN A 225 -7.13 23.28 -6.04
N PHE A 226 -6.48 22.43 -6.83
CA PHE A 226 -5.28 22.81 -7.56
C PHE A 226 -5.09 21.98 -8.84
N ILE A 227 -4.28 22.50 -9.76
CA ILE A 227 -3.95 21.85 -11.02
C ILE A 227 -2.51 21.35 -10.95
N LYS A 228 -2.29 20.09 -11.36
CA LYS A 228 -0.97 19.51 -11.62
C LYS A 228 -0.74 19.42 -13.11
N THR A 229 0.46 19.78 -13.56
CA THR A 229 0.90 19.59 -14.95
C THR A 229 2.22 18.86 -15.00
N SER A 230 2.44 18.11 -16.06
CA SER A 230 3.70 17.40 -16.29
C SER A 230 4.09 17.40 -17.76
N LEU A 231 5.39 17.46 -18.01
CA LEU A 231 6.00 17.26 -19.32
C LEU A 231 7.09 16.19 -19.20
N PHE A 232 7.18 15.30 -20.16
CA PHE A 232 8.24 14.32 -20.20
C PHE A 232 8.68 13.99 -21.62
N GLY A 233 9.96 13.64 -21.74
CA GLY A 233 10.54 13.10 -22.96
C GLY A 233 11.59 12.06 -22.62
N GLN A 234 11.68 11.02 -23.44
CA GLN A 234 12.71 9.98 -23.32
C GLN A 234 13.15 9.55 -24.69
N ILE A 235 14.46 9.51 -24.90
CA ILE A 235 15.09 8.97 -26.10
C ILE A 235 15.88 7.72 -25.73
N SER A 236 15.76 6.68 -26.55
CA SER A 236 16.49 5.42 -26.36
C SER A 236 17.14 5.01 -27.68
N LYS A 237 18.35 4.49 -27.61
CA LYS A 237 19.08 3.98 -28.79
C LYS A 237 19.57 2.56 -28.52
N LYS A 238 19.34 1.70 -29.49
CA LYS A 238 20.00 0.40 -29.61
C LYS A 238 21.22 0.55 -30.53
N ALA A 239 22.38 0.12 -30.08
CA ALA A 239 23.64 0.23 -30.80
C ALA A 239 24.42 -1.10 -30.74
N PHE A 240 25.40 -1.26 -31.64
CA PHE A 240 26.31 -2.41 -31.72
C PHE A 240 25.55 -3.74 -31.77
N ASP A 241 24.68 -3.92 -32.76
CA ASP A 241 23.82 -5.11 -32.93
C ASP A 241 22.99 -5.44 -31.67
N ASN A 242 22.42 -4.40 -31.07
CA ASN A 242 21.65 -4.44 -29.84
C ASN A 242 22.45 -4.84 -28.56
N LYS A 243 23.78 -4.88 -28.59
CA LYS A 243 24.59 -5.13 -27.40
C LYS A 243 24.47 -4.01 -26.37
N ILE A 244 24.23 -2.77 -26.81
CA ILE A 244 24.03 -1.62 -25.95
C ILE A 244 22.65 -1.03 -26.18
N ILE A 245 21.92 -0.81 -25.08
CA ILE A 245 20.69 -0.02 -25.06
C ILE A 245 20.90 1.12 -24.07
N ALA A 246 20.99 2.34 -24.56
CA ALA A 246 21.09 3.55 -23.75
C ALA A 246 19.78 4.33 -23.82
N SER A 247 19.34 4.87 -22.70
CA SER A 247 18.14 5.73 -22.64
C SER A 247 18.43 6.94 -21.77
N PHE A 248 18.00 8.10 -22.25
CA PHE A 248 17.97 9.34 -21.49
C PHE A 248 16.56 9.89 -21.45
N GLY A 249 16.10 10.25 -20.26
CA GLY A 249 14.77 10.81 -20.02
C GLY A 249 14.86 12.08 -19.21
N LEU A 250 13.95 13.00 -19.47
CA LEU A 250 13.75 14.22 -18.71
C LEU A 250 12.25 14.37 -18.44
N ARG A 251 11.90 14.68 -17.19
CA ARG A 251 10.54 14.98 -16.77
C ARG A 251 10.55 16.22 -15.89
N THR A 252 9.47 16.98 -15.95
CA THR A 252 9.17 18.01 -14.96
C THR A 252 7.72 17.92 -14.54
N ASP A 253 7.48 18.18 -13.27
CA ASP A 253 6.16 18.24 -12.66
C ASP A 253 6.00 19.61 -11.99
N GLN A 254 4.79 20.15 -12.01
CA GLN A 254 4.45 21.39 -11.33
C GLN A 254 2.99 21.37 -10.89
N ASN A 255 2.64 22.17 -9.90
CA ASN A 255 1.25 22.37 -9.47
C ASN A 255 0.99 23.78 -8.98
N SER A 256 -0.29 24.16 -8.87
CA SER A 256 -0.71 25.50 -8.46
C SER A 256 -0.92 25.66 -6.95
N TYR A 257 -0.51 24.69 -6.11
CA TYR A 257 -0.66 24.75 -4.65
C TYR A 257 0.18 25.86 -4.02
N SER A 258 1.46 25.98 -4.42
CA SER A 258 2.35 27.03 -3.92
C SER A 258 3.25 27.58 -5.02
N LYS A 259 3.83 28.77 -4.80
CA LYS A 259 4.79 29.41 -5.70
C LYS A 259 6.05 28.53 -5.92
N GLN A 260 6.48 27.81 -4.89
CA GLN A 260 7.63 26.91 -4.97
C GLN A 260 7.33 25.71 -5.86
N MET A 261 6.15 25.13 -5.72
CA MET A 261 5.73 23.95 -6.47
C MET A 261 5.27 24.27 -7.91
N SER A 262 5.02 25.54 -8.24
CA SER A 262 4.63 25.96 -9.60
C SER A 262 5.83 26.16 -10.54
N ASN A 263 7.05 26.15 -10.03
CA ASN A 263 8.24 26.33 -10.86
C ASN A 263 8.73 24.99 -11.45
N PRO A 264 8.57 24.75 -12.76
CA PRO A 264 8.91 23.48 -13.38
C PRO A 264 10.41 23.13 -13.31
N LEU A 265 11.30 24.11 -13.15
CA LEU A 265 12.74 23.88 -13.07
C LEU A 265 13.17 23.31 -11.72
N LYS A 266 12.35 23.49 -10.67
CA LYS A 266 12.63 22.94 -9.33
C LYS A 266 12.36 21.44 -9.24
N GLN A 267 11.49 20.91 -10.10
CA GLN A 267 11.10 19.49 -10.15
C GLN A 267 11.66 18.78 -11.41
N LEU A 268 12.80 19.26 -11.92
CA LEU A 268 13.41 18.64 -13.08
C LEU A 268 14.02 17.27 -12.73
N SER A 269 13.56 16.23 -13.43
CA SER A 269 13.83 14.81 -13.15
C SER A 269 14.61 14.17 -14.30
N PRO A 270 15.95 14.36 -14.38
CA PRO A 270 16.81 13.66 -15.34
C PRO A 270 16.94 12.18 -14.96
N ARG A 271 16.98 11.32 -15.97
CA ARG A 271 17.10 9.86 -15.82
C ARG A 271 17.99 9.31 -16.91
N PHE A 272 18.87 8.42 -16.56
CA PHE A 272 19.71 7.70 -17.51
C PHE A 272 19.68 6.21 -17.20
N SER A 273 19.59 5.38 -18.23
CA SER A 273 19.73 3.94 -18.12
C SER A 273 20.59 3.37 -19.23
N LEU A 274 21.39 2.35 -18.87
CA LEU A 274 22.27 1.63 -19.76
C LEU A 274 22.10 0.14 -19.54
N ALA A 275 21.82 -0.62 -20.59
CA ALA A 275 21.90 -2.06 -20.59
C ALA A 275 23.00 -2.50 -21.56
N TYR A 276 23.89 -3.37 -21.09
CA TYR A 276 24.99 -3.93 -21.87
C TYR A 276 24.90 -5.46 -21.90
N ALA A 277 24.70 -6.04 -23.07
CA ALA A 277 24.69 -7.47 -23.26
C ALA A 277 26.12 -8.04 -23.19
N LEU A 278 26.41 -8.85 -22.15
CA LEU A 278 27.67 -9.59 -21.99
C LEU A 278 27.75 -10.78 -22.96
N GLY A 279 26.61 -11.21 -23.48
CA GLY A 279 26.42 -12.31 -24.41
C GLY A 279 24.95 -12.52 -24.68
N GLU A 280 24.57 -13.66 -25.25
CA GLU A 280 23.16 -13.95 -25.60
C GLU A 280 22.24 -14.11 -24.38
N LYS A 281 22.81 -14.47 -23.23
CA LYS A 281 22.04 -14.84 -22.03
C LYS A 281 22.19 -13.87 -20.86
N SER A 282 23.15 -12.98 -20.91
CA SER A 282 23.47 -12.12 -19.75
C SER A 282 23.61 -10.65 -20.13
N SER A 283 23.16 -9.77 -19.25
CA SER A 283 23.30 -8.32 -19.40
C SER A 283 23.64 -7.64 -18.07
N LEU A 284 24.40 -6.55 -18.17
CA LEU A 284 24.58 -5.59 -17.09
C LEU A 284 23.57 -4.47 -17.27
N ASN A 285 23.00 -4.01 -16.17
CA ASN A 285 22.02 -2.95 -16.14
C ASN A 285 22.49 -1.85 -15.17
N PHE A 286 22.43 -0.62 -15.61
CA PHE A 286 22.77 0.56 -14.82
C PHE A 286 21.66 1.59 -14.95
N ASN A 287 21.20 2.15 -13.84
CA ASN A 287 20.20 3.20 -13.81
C ASN A 287 20.58 4.27 -12.79
N ILE A 288 20.48 5.53 -13.18
CA ILE A 288 20.60 6.68 -12.31
C ILE A 288 19.49 7.67 -12.64
N GLY A 289 18.86 8.25 -11.61
CA GLY A 289 17.77 9.20 -11.85
C GLY A 289 17.40 9.99 -10.62
N GLN A 290 16.78 11.13 -10.89
CA GLN A 290 16.14 11.98 -9.90
C GLN A 290 14.63 11.95 -10.09
N TYR A 291 13.89 11.92 -8.98
CA TYR A 291 12.44 11.80 -8.97
C TYR A 291 11.86 12.75 -7.94
N PHE A 292 10.70 13.30 -8.24
CA PHE A 292 9.94 14.13 -7.32
C PHE A 292 8.58 13.52 -7.05
N GLN A 293 8.16 13.57 -5.79
CA GLN A 293 6.87 13.11 -5.32
C GLN A 293 6.18 14.22 -4.54
N LEU A 294 4.91 14.46 -4.81
CA LEU A 294 4.09 15.37 -4.03
C LEU A 294 3.89 14.78 -2.62
N PRO A 295 3.99 15.59 -1.54
CA PRO A 295 3.55 15.17 -0.22
C PRO A 295 2.08 14.70 -0.23
N ALA A 296 1.69 13.87 0.74
CA ALA A 296 0.31 13.41 0.88
C ALA A 296 -0.66 14.59 1.03
N TYR A 297 -1.89 14.45 0.53
CA TYR A 297 -2.88 15.53 0.63
C TYR A 297 -3.29 15.82 2.07
N THR A 298 -3.21 14.83 2.97
CA THR A 298 -3.37 15.03 4.42
C THR A 298 -2.36 16.05 4.95
N VAL A 299 -1.09 15.94 4.56
CA VAL A 299 -0.03 16.91 4.90
C VAL A 299 -0.33 18.27 4.28
N MET A 300 -0.67 18.29 2.98
CA MET A 300 -0.92 19.56 2.27
C MET A 300 -2.15 20.30 2.78
N GLY A 301 -3.17 19.55 3.23
CA GLY A 301 -4.46 20.07 3.67
C GLY A 301 -4.56 20.37 5.16
N TYR A 302 -3.52 20.12 5.96
CA TYR A 302 -3.57 20.36 7.39
C TYR A 302 -3.85 21.82 7.74
N ARG A 303 -4.83 22.05 8.62
CA ARG A 303 -5.17 23.35 9.21
C ARG A 303 -5.12 23.29 10.72
N ASN A 304 -4.74 24.39 11.34
CA ASN A 304 -4.88 24.55 12.79
C ASN A 304 -6.33 24.91 13.18
N ASN A 305 -6.60 25.01 14.46
CA ASN A 305 -7.93 25.39 14.99
C ASN A 305 -8.36 26.82 14.61
N ASN A 306 -7.44 27.67 14.12
CA ASN A 306 -7.76 29.00 13.57
C ASN A 306 -8.10 28.92 12.07
N ASN A 307 -8.11 27.74 11.48
CA ASN A 307 -8.34 27.47 10.06
C ASN A 307 -7.22 27.94 9.13
N ASP A 308 -5.99 28.18 9.65
CA ASP A 308 -4.83 28.54 8.86
C ASP A 308 -4.26 27.29 8.16
N LEU A 309 -3.90 27.40 6.89
CA LEU A 309 -3.30 26.31 6.11
C LEU A 309 -1.79 26.22 6.39
N ILE A 310 -1.44 25.67 7.56
CA ILE A 310 -0.11 25.73 8.18
C ILE A 310 0.99 25.21 7.27
N ASN A 311 0.78 24.06 6.62
CA ASN A 311 1.84 23.46 5.81
C ASN A 311 2.07 24.20 4.48
N LYS A 312 1.09 24.99 4.02
CA LYS A 312 1.31 25.93 2.92
C LYS A 312 2.12 27.14 3.36
N GLU A 313 1.87 27.65 4.57
CA GLU A 313 2.64 28.74 5.19
C GLU A 313 4.07 28.30 5.49
N ASN A 314 4.29 27.05 5.88
CA ASN A 314 5.60 26.43 6.06
C ASN A 314 6.32 26.17 4.71
N GLU A 315 5.74 26.59 3.59
CA GLU A 315 6.31 26.46 2.25
C GLU A 315 6.78 25.05 1.91
N ILE A 316 6.00 24.01 2.28
CA ILE A 316 6.34 22.64 1.92
C ILE A 316 6.52 22.45 0.41
N ILE A 317 7.45 21.59 0.03
CA ILE A 317 7.83 21.34 -1.36
C ILE A 317 7.77 19.85 -1.70
N TYR A 318 8.01 19.51 -2.96
CA TYR A 318 8.12 18.12 -3.41
C TYR A 318 9.26 17.37 -2.69
N ILE A 319 8.96 16.15 -2.27
CA ILE A 319 9.95 15.16 -1.83
C ILE A 319 10.86 14.84 -3.01
N ASN A 320 12.17 14.93 -2.82
CA ASN A 320 13.17 14.61 -3.83
C ASN A 320 13.79 13.25 -3.52
N ASN A 321 13.90 12.40 -4.53
CA ASN A 321 14.51 11.09 -4.41
C ASN A 321 15.52 10.86 -5.55
N LYS A 322 16.78 10.55 -5.20
CA LYS A 322 17.85 10.21 -6.12
C LYS A 322 18.16 8.73 -6.04
N HIS A 323 18.11 8.06 -7.18
CA HIS A 323 18.31 6.61 -7.27
C HIS A 323 19.58 6.30 -8.04
N LEU A 324 20.32 5.31 -7.56
CA LEU A 324 21.39 4.63 -8.25
C LEU A 324 21.15 3.12 -8.17
N VAL A 325 21.09 2.44 -9.30
CA VAL A 325 20.87 0.98 -9.37
C VAL A 325 21.87 0.40 -10.36
N PHE A 326 22.52 -0.69 -9.95
CA PHE A 326 23.39 -1.49 -10.80
C PHE A 326 23.07 -2.96 -10.61
N GLY A 327 22.97 -3.72 -11.71
CA GLY A 327 22.63 -5.13 -11.63
C GLY A 327 23.13 -5.96 -12.80
N ILE A 328 23.08 -7.26 -12.59
CA ILE A 328 23.30 -8.28 -13.60
C ILE A 328 22.05 -9.14 -13.71
N GLU A 329 21.65 -9.36 -14.95
CA GLU A 329 20.59 -10.31 -15.30
C GLU A 329 21.16 -11.42 -16.15
N THR A 330 20.78 -12.68 -15.88
CA THR A 330 21.16 -13.82 -16.73
C THR A 330 19.97 -14.77 -16.92
N ASN A 331 19.88 -15.34 -18.10
CA ASN A 331 18.89 -16.33 -18.51
C ASN A 331 19.59 -17.67 -18.79
N PRO A 332 19.93 -18.48 -17.75
CA PRO A 332 20.70 -19.70 -17.90
C PRO A 332 20.01 -20.76 -18.76
N GLY A 333 18.71 -20.63 -18.98
CA GLY A 333 17.92 -21.46 -19.89
C GLY A 333 16.64 -20.75 -20.33
N ASN A 334 15.93 -21.28 -21.32
CA ASN A 334 14.75 -20.67 -21.94
C ASN A 334 13.62 -20.32 -20.96
N PHE A 335 13.58 -20.97 -19.79
CA PHE A 335 12.52 -20.82 -18.79
C PHE A 335 13.04 -20.28 -17.45
N SER A 336 14.28 -19.82 -17.38
CA SER A 336 14.91 -19.40 -16.13
C SER A 336 15.49 -18.01 -16.26
N LYS A 337 15.35 -17.21 -15.22
CA LYS A 337 15.91 -15.86 -15.10
C LYS A 337 16.52 -15.70 -13.70
N LEU A 338 17.70 -15.15 -13.63
CA LEU A 338 18.38 -14.75 -12.40
C LEU A 338 18.73 -13.28 -12.51
N THR A 339 18.51 -12.51 -11.44
CA THR A 339 18.88 -11.09 -11.36
C THR A 339 19.53 -10.82 -10.00
N VAL A 340 20.61 -10.06 -9.99
CA VAL A 340 21.21 -9.50 -8.78
C VAL A 340 21.35 -8.00 -9.01
N GLU A 341 20.79 -7.21 -8.09
CA GLU A 341 20.81 -5.74 -8.19
C GLU A 341 21.24 -5.14 -6.86
N GLY A 342 22.14 -4.17 -6.90
CA GLY A 342 22.45 -3.28 -5.79
C GLY A 342 21.83 -1.92 -6.03
N PHE A 343 21.26 -1.32 -4.99
CA PHE A 343 20.63 -0.02 -5.09
C PHE A 343 21.03 0.91 -3.95
N TYR A 344 21.05 2.20 -4.24
CA TYR A 344 21.13 3.28 -3.27
C TYR A 344 20.11 4.36 -3.63
N LYS A 345 19.31 4.77 -2.65
CA LYS A 345 18.29 5.83 -2.78
C LYS A 345 18.55 6.86 -1.69
N LYS A 346 18.63 8.13 -2.08
CA LYS A 346 18.73 9.27 -1.16
C LYS A 346 17.43 10.07 -1.24
N TYR A 347 16.86 10.37 -0.07
CA TYR A 347 15.67 11.18 0.07
C TYR A 347 16.02 12.54 0.66
N ASP A 348 15.55 13.61 0.04
CA ASP A 348 15.67 14.98 0.52
C ASP A 348 14.25 15.60 0.57
N ASN A 349 14.04 16.60 1.41
CA ASN A 349 12.78 17.33 1.54
C ASN A 349 11.58 16.45 1.98
N TYR A 350 11.82 15.37 2.69
CA TYR A 350 10.73 14.57 3.23
C TYR A 350 10.03 15.34 4.36
N PRO A 351 8.69 15.20 4.58
CA PRO A 351 8.00 15.86 5.66
C PRO A 351 8.60 15.51 7.03
N PHE A 352 8.91 16.53 7.81
CA PHE A 352 9.41 16.44 9.18
C PHE A 352 8.36 17.04 10.12
N LEU A 353 7.84 16.24 11.04
CA LEU A 353 6.80 16.59 11.99
C LEU A 353 7.40 17.55 13.02
N LEU A 354 6.80 18.74 13.16
CA LEU A 354 7.36 19.78 14.02
C LEU A 354 7.04 19.56 15.50
N LYS A 355 5.89 18.93 15.79
CA LYS A 355 5.45 18.60 17.15
C LYS A 355 6.42 17.64 17.84
N ASP A 356 6.66 16.50 17.22
CA ASP A 356 7.42 15.40 17.82
C ASP A 356 8.89 15.39 17.38
N SER A 357 9.26 16.27 16.44
CA SER A 357 10.61 16.39 15.88
C SER A 357 11.11 15.11 15.25
N ILE A 358 10.27 14.47 14.44
CA ILE A 358 10.57 13.20 13.75
C ILE A 358 10.24 13.27 12.27
N SER A 359 10.92 12.45 11.47
CA SER A 359 10.56 12.27 10.06
C SER A 359 9.24 11.53 9.94
N LEU A 360 8.32 12.00 9.08
CA LEU A 360 7.09 11.27 8.76
C LEU A 360 7.37 9.84 8.25
N ALA A 361 8.52 9.60 7.61
CA ALA A 361 8.95 8.28 7.15
C ALA A 361 9.32 7.31 8.29
N ASN A 362 9.55 7.81 9.50
CA ASN A 362 9.85 6.99 10.68
C ASN A 362 8.59 6.54 11.43
N LEU A 363 7.44 7.16 11.16
CA LEU A 363 6.16 6.62 11.61
C LEU A 363 5.81 5.38 10.77
N GLY A 364 5.37 4.31 11.44
CA GLY A 364 4.75 3.19 10.76
C GLY A 364 3.42 3.62 10.12
N GLY A 365 3.01 2.96 9.04
CA GLY A 365 1.64 3.05 8.57
C GLY A 365 0.80 2.05 9.36
N ASP A 366 -0.12 2.52 10.18
CA ASP A 366 -1.14 1.72 10.84
C ASP A 366 -2.53 2.32 10.52
N PHE A 367 -3.58 1.92 11.19
CA PHE A 367 -4.96 2.36 10.93
C PHE A 367 -5.23 3.85 11.24
N GLY A 368 -4.23 4.61 11.66
CA GLY A 368 -4.35 6.03 11.99
C GLY A 368 -4.23 6.97 10.78
N VAL A 369 -4.75 8.18 10.92
CA VAL A 369 -4.52 9.27 9.97
C VAL A 369 -3.11 9.80 10.17
N ILE A 370 -2.32 9.84 9.10
CA ILE A 370 -0.92 10.26 9.12
C ILE A 370 -0.77 11.60 8.39
N GLY A 371 -0.04 12.54 9.00
CA GLY A 371 0.34 13.81 8.37
C GLY A 371 -0.64 14.97 8.57
N ASN A 372 -1.69 14.80 9.40
CA ASN A 372 -2.61 15.88 9.79
C ASN A 372 -2.02 16.75 10.93
N GLU A 373 -0.80 17.23 10.73
CA GLU A 373 -0.07 18.08 11.66
C GLU A 373 0.93 19.01 10.95
N ALA A 374 1.51 19.96 11.68
CA ALA A 374 2.49 20.88 11.13
C ALA A 374 3.79 20.19 10.75
N VAL A 375 4.25 20.39 9.51
CA VAL A 375 5.51 19.83 9.00
C VAL A 375 6.39 20.89 8.33
N SER A 376 7.69 20.58 8.25
CA SER A 376 8.64 21.22 7.32
C SER A 376 9.14 20.22 6.30
N SER A 377 9.63 20.68 5.14
CA SER A 377 10.27 19.82 4.12
C SER A 377 11.78 19.70 4.37
N SER A 378 12.17 19.21 5.55
CA SER A 378 13.57 19.23 6.01
C SER A 378 14.15 17.85 6.30
N SER A 379 13.35 16.78 6.31
CA SER A 379 13.84 15.44 6.62
C SER A 379 14.66 14.87 5.47
N GLU A 380 15.78 14.23 5.81
CA GLU A 380 16.65 13.50 4.90
C GLU A 380 16.62 12.01 5.25
N GLY A 381 16.70 11.18 4.22
CA GLY A 381 16.72 9.74 4.38
C GLY A 381 17.59 9.03 3.34
N ARG A 382 17.81 7.75 3.59
CA ARG A 382 18.48 6.86 2.65
C ARG A 382 17.91 5.46 2.72
N SER A 383 17.90 4.77 1.59
CA SER A 383 17.62 3.34 1.53
C SER A 383 18.61 2.68 0.59
N TYR A 384 19.25 1.59 1.04
CA TYR A 384 20.24 0.88 0.25
C TYR A 384 20.18 -0.61 0.52
N GLY A 385 20.58 -1.39 -0.48
CA GLY A 385 20.48 -2.82 -0.35
C GLY A 385 20.92 -3.59 -1.59
N VAL A 386 20.73 -4.90 -1.48
CA VAL A 386 20.97 -5.86 -2.57
C VAL A 386 19.73 -6.74 -2.71
N GLU A 387 19.30 -6.91 -3.96
CA GLU A 387 18.18 -7.76 -4.33
C GLU A 387 18.66 -8.93 -5.19
N PHE A 388 18.18 -10.12 -4.88
CA PHE A 388 18.36 -11.33 -5.66
C PHE A 388 16.99 -11.84 -6.10
N LEU A 389 16.83 -12.11 -7.40
CA LEU A 389 15.64 -12.72 -7.97
C LEU A 389 16.02 -13.96 -8.78
N ALA A 390 15.40 -15.09 -8.47
CA ALA A 390 15.43 -16.29 -9.28
C ALA A 390 14.01 -16.65 -9.72
N GLN A 391 13.80 -16.76 -11.02
CA GLN A 391 12.52 -17.14 -11.60
C GLN A 391 12.65 -18.36 -12.50
N LYS A 392 11.74 -19.30 -12.32
CA LYS A 392 11.53 -20.45 -13.21
C LYS A 392 10.09 -20.43 -13.71
N LYS A 393 9.90 -20.19 -15.01
CA LYS A 393 8.59 -20.34 -15.66
C LYS A 393 8.21 -21.81 -15.74
N LEU A 394 6.92 -22.09 -15.83
CA LEU A 394 6.43 -23.45 -15.97
C LEU A 394 7.13 -24.17 -17.12
N ASN A 395 7.82 -25.25 -16.79
CA ASN A 395 8.40 -26.17 -17.73
C ASN A 395 8.14 -27.59 -17.22
N LYS A 396 7.43 -28.40 -18.00
CA LYS A 396 6.90 -29.71 -17.58
C LYS A 396 5.96 -29.58 -16.37
N SER A 397 6.49 -29.68 -15.16
CA SER A 397 5.66 -29.75 -13.94
C SER A 397 5.95 -28.68 -12.90
N PHE A 398 7.11 -28.00 -12.95
CA PHE A 398 7.54 -27.07 -11.92
C PHE A 398 7.63 -25.63 -12.42
N TYR A 399 7.20 -24.69 -11.57
CA TYR A 399 7.44 -23.27 -11.72
C TYR A 399 7.68 -22.63 -10.35
N GLY A 400 8.40 -21.49 -10.32
CA GLY A 400 8.64 -20.79 -9.07
C GLY A 400 9.36 -19.46 -9.25
N ILE A 401 9.27 -18.64 -8.23
CA ILE A 401 9.99 -17.38 -8.09
C ILE A 401 10.51 -17.29 -6.65
N MET A 402 11.77 -16.94 -6.51
CA MET A 402 12.41 -16.62 -5.24
C MET A 402 12.95 -15.19 -5.31
N ALA A 403 12.57 -14.37 -4.36
CA ALA A 403 13.12 -13.05 -4.16
C ALA A 403 13.76 -12.97 -2.77
N TYR A 404 14.96 -12.41 -2.71
CA TYR A 404 15.63 -12.06 -1.47
C TYR A 404 16.10 -10.62 -1.55
N THR A 405 15.80 -9.84 -0.51
CA THR A 405 16.27 -8.45 -0.39
C THR A 405 16.97 -8.29 0.96
N TRP A 406 18.20 -7.82 0.92
CA TRP A 406 18.82 -7.18 2.08
C TRP A 406 18.69 -5.68 1.93
N VAL A 407 18.09 -5.00 2.91
CA VAL A 407 17.79 -3.57 2.83
C VAL A 407 18.04 -2.87 4.16
N ARG A 408 18.55 -1.65 4.10
CA ARG A 408 18.53 -0.68 5.18
C ARG A 408 17.71 0.53 4.71
N SER A 409 16.82 0.99 5.58
CA SER A 409 15.99 2.18 5.37
C SER A 409 16.08 3.06 6.61
N GLU A 410 16.64 4.26 6.46
CA GLU A 410 17.01 5.13 7.58
C GLU A 410 16.65 6.58 7.25
N PHE A 411 16.10 7.30 8.23
CA PHE A 411 15.86 8.74 8.14
C PHE A 411 16.46 9.45 9.35
N LYS A 412 16.85 10.71 9.16
CA LYS A 412 17.46 11.51 10.22
C LYS A 412 16.44 11.91 11.27
N ASP A 413 16.85 11.82 12.52
CA ASP A 413 16.13 12.31 13.70
C ASP A 413 16.41 13.81 13.97
N LYS A 414 15.88 14.33 15.08
CA LYS A 414 16.11 15.70 15.55
C LYS A 414 17.59 16.04 15.82
N ASN A 415 18.44 15.02 16.07
CA ASN A 415 19.87 15.18 16.32
C ASN A 415 20.71 15.02 15.05
N ASN A 416 20.07 14.99 13.87
CA ASN A 416 20.69 14.79 12.57
C ASN A 416 21.38 13.40 12.42
N THR A 417 20.94 12.40 13.21
CA THR A 417 21.44 11.04 13.20
C THR A 417 20.52 10.13 12.41
N PHE A 418 21.08 9.28 11.54
CA PHE A 418 20.29 8.28 10.82
C PHE A 418 19.81 7.18 11.77
N ILE A 419 18.50 7.03 11.86
CA ILE A 419 17.82 5.99 12.63
C ILE A 419 16.98 5.12 11.70
N PRO A 420 16.73 3.84 12.02
CA PRO A 420 15.90 2.97 11.20
C PRO A 420 14.49 3.55 11.01
N SER A 421 13.98 3.49 9.80
CA SER A 421 12.55 3.72 9.56
C SER A 421 11.74 2.49 10.01
N ALA A 422 10.42 2.63 10.18
CA ALA A 422 9.52 1.51 10.51
C ALA A 422 9.60 0.34 9.50
N TRP A 423 10.12 0.57 8.30
CA TRP A 423 10.25 -0.39 7.20
C TRP A 423 11.64 -1.07 7.12
N ASP A 424 12.55 -0.82 8.09
CA ASP A 424 13.91 -1.37 8.10
C ASP A 424 13.93 -2.84 8.58
N ASN A 425 13.34 -3.73 7.82
CA ASN A 425 13.27 -5.17 8.15
C ASN A 425 14.58 -5.93 7.94
N LYS A 426 15.61 -5.32 7.37
CA LYS A 426 16.93 -5.86 7.01
C LYS A 426 16.88 -6.99 5.98
N HIS A 427 16.18 -8.10 6.27
CA HIS A 427 16.11 -9.28 5.41
C HIS A 427 14.66 -9.58 5.04
N ILE A 428 14.39 -9.73 3.75
CA ILE A 428 13.07 -10.11 3.25
C ILE A 428 13.26 -11.26 2.26
N ILE A 429 12.56 -12.39 2.46
CA ILE A 429 12.57 -13.53 1.55
C ILE A 429 11.12 -13.83 1.15
N SER A 430 10.91 -14.02 -0.14
CA SER A 430 9.66 -14.55 -0.68
C SER A 430 9.98 -15.68 -1.65
N LEU A 431 9.43 -16.85 -1.40
CA LEU A 431 9.49 -18.00 -2.29
C LEU A 431 8.06 -18.42 -2.62
N THR A 432 7.71 -18.41 -3.90
CA THR A 432 6.41 -18.85 -4.37
C THR A 432 6.62 -19.81 -5.55
N GLY A 433 5.95 -20.94 -5.53
CA GLY A 433 6.05 -21.88 -6.63
C GLY A 433 4.98 -22.95 -6.57
N GLY A 434 4.94 -23.77 -7.61
CA GLY A 434 4.00 -24.86 -7.68
C GLY A 434 4.50 -26.01 -8.51
N PHE A 435 3.89 -27.14 -8.26
CA PHE A 435 4.15 -28.40 -8.95
C PHE A 435 2.84 -28.97 -9.51
N LYS A 436 2.82 -29.23 -10.82
CA LYS A 436 1.69 -29.88 -11.51
C LYS A 436 1.93 -31.38 -11.59
N PHE A 437 1.02 -32.11 -11.00
CA PHE A 437 1.03 -33.57 -11.01
C PHE A 437 0.17 -34.11 -12.15
N LYS A 438 0.23 -35.42 -12.33
CA LYS A 438 -0.68 -36.15 -13.22
C LYS A 438 -2.14 -36.00 -12.76
N LYS A 439 -3.08 -36.16 -13.69
CA LYS A 439 -4.53 -36.06 -13.43
C LYS A 439 -4.95 -34.69 -12.91
N ASP A 440 -4.29 -33.61 -13.37
CA ASP A 440 -4.66 -32.21 -13.13
C ASP A 440 -4.72 -31.79 -11.66
N TRP A 441 -3.85 -32.36 -10.83
CA TRP A 441 -3.54 -31.88 -9.51
C TRP A 441 -2.43 -30.85 -9.57
N GLU A 442 -2.56 -29.78 -8.78
CA GLU A 442 -1.53 -28.76 -8.61
C GLU A 442 -1.33 -28.49 -7.13
N LEU A 443 -0.08 -28.46 -6.69
CA LEU A 443 0.32 -28.04 -5.35
C LEU A 443 1.07 -26.71 -5.48
N GLY A 444 0.54 -25.65 -4.86
CA GLY A 444 1.18 -24.36 -4.69
C GLY A 444 1.74 -24.21 -3.28
N MET A 445 2.88 -23.53 -3.17
CA MET A 445 3.48 -23.17 -1.89
C MET A 445 3.99 -21.74 -1.95
N LYS A 446 3.81 -21.01 -0.86
CA LYS A 446 4.39 -19.69 -0.63
C LYS A 446 5.06 -19.67 0.75
N PHE A 447 6.35 -19.37 0.76
CA PHE A 447 7.11 -19.08 1.97
C PHE A 447 7.44 -17.61 2.04
N ARG A 448 7.29 -17.01 3.21
CA ARG A 448 7.65 -15.63 3.51
C ARG A 448 8.53 -15.59 4.74
N PHE A 449 9.54 -14.71 4.72
CA PHE A 449 10.38 -14.38 5.86
C PHE A 449 10.67 -12.88 5.83
N SER A 450 10.57 -12.22 6.97
CA SER A 450 11.08 -10.87 7.19
C SER A 450 11.85 -10.80 8.50
N GLY A 451 12.96 -10.10 8.50
CA GLY A 451 13.63 -9.70 9.74
C GLY A 451 12.68 -8.87 10.60
N GLY A 452 12.94 -8.83 11.89
CA GLY A 452 12.10 -8.08 12.83
C GLY A 452 12.06 -6.60 12.49
N SER A 453 10.85 -6.02 12.44
CA SER A 453 10.65 -4.58 12.24
C SER A 453 11.09 -3.80 13.48
N PRO A 454 11.66 -2.60 13.32
CA PRO A 454 11.89 -1.71 14.44
C PRO A 454 10.56 -1.13 14.94
N TYR A 455 10.50 -0.81 16.23
CA TYR A 455 9.38 -0.10 16.83
C TYR A 455 9.85 0.85 17.92
N THR A 456 9.00 1.81 18.27
CA THR A 456 9.22 2.79 19.34
C THR A 456 8.55 2.29 20.61
N PRO A 457 9.27 2.18 21.76
CA PRO A 457 8.65 1.81 23.04
C PRO A 457 7.77 2.93 23.58
N TYR A 458 6.94 2.62 24.57
CA TYR A 458 6.12 3.61 25.25
C TYR A 458 6.91 4.39 26.29
N ASP A 459 6.60 5.68 26.43
CA ASP A 459 6.94 6.49 27.59
C ASP A 459 5.95 6.13 28.74
N THR A 460 6.39 5.27 29.64
CA THR A 460 5.53 4.73 30.70
C THR A 460 5.10 5.81 31.71
N LEU A 461 5.94 6.81 31.96
CA LEU A 461 5.58 7.89 32.88
C LEU A 461 4.48 8.78 32.27
N ASN A 462 4.71 9.30 31.10
CA ASN A 462 3.73 10.16 30.42
C ASN A 462 2.45 9.38 30.08
N SER A 463 2.58 8.10 29.70
CA SER A 463 1.42 7.21 29.49
C SER A 463 0.60 6.98 30.78
N SER A 464 1.20 7.07 31.98
CA SER A 464 0.50 6.77 33.23
C SER A 464 -0.52 7.83 33.64
N TYR A 465 -0.43 9.06 33.12
CA TYR A 465 -1.39 10.10 33.49
C TYR A 465 -2.82 9.73 33.04
N SER A 466 -3.81 9.88 33.96
CA SER A 466 -5.21 9.49 33.68
C SER A 466 -5.78 10.22 32.46
N TYR A 467 -5.50 11.51 32.33
CA TYR A 467 -5.96 12.29 31.19
C TYR A 467 -5.42 11.82 29.83
N VAL A 468 -4.25 11.16 29.79
CA VAL A 468 -3.71 10.58 28.55
C VAL A 468 -4.58 9.41 28.10
N TRP A 469 -4.95 8.52 29.01
CA TRP A 469 -5.83 7.40 28.74
C TRP A 469 -7.25 7.81 28.37
N ASP A 470 -7.75 8.87 28.99
CA ASP A 470 -9.08 9.41 28.72
C ASP A 470 -9.22 9.94 27.28
N VAL A 471 -8.11 10.36 26.67
CA VAL A 471 -8.05 10.87 25.30
C VAL A 471 -7.65 9.78 24.31
N ASN A 472 -6.54 9.08 24.56
CA ASN A 472 -5.95 8.18 23.58
C ASN A 472 -6.49 6.76 23.65
N SER A 473 -6.92 6.29 24.83
CA SER A 473 -7.20 4.87 25.15
C SER A 473 -5.97 3.94 25.01
N PHE A 474 -4.77 4.49 24.82
CA PHE A 474 -3.47 3.80 24.75
C PHE A 474 -2.33 4.71 25.22
N GLY A 475 -1.13 4.15 25.42
CA GLY A 475 0.04 4.89 25.85
C GLY A 475 0.64 5.80 24.80
N VAL A 476 1.45 6.78 25.20
CA VAL A 476 2.23 7.63 24.29
C VAL A 476 3.62 7.03 24.08
N PHE A 477 4.17 7.21 22.88
CA PHE A 477 5.48 6.68 22.51
C PHE A 477 6.64 7.54 23.04
N ASP A 478 7.75 6.89 23.40
CA ASP A 478 9.01 7.55 23.73
C ASP A 478 9.81 7.85 22.45
N TYR A 479 9.60 9.02 21.88
CA TYR A 479 10.34 9.44 20.66
C TYR A 479 11.83 9.74 20.90
N ASN A 480 12.35 9.66 22.12
CA ASN A 480 13.80 9.64 22.34
C ASN A 480 14.40 8.27 22.01
N GLN A 481 13.57 7.23 21.97
CA GLN A 481 13.92 5.88 21.55
C GLN A 481 13.21 5.48 20.24
N LEU A 482 12.96 6.45 19.37
CA LEU A 482 12.25 6.26 18.09
C LEU A 482 12.85 5.10 17.30
N ASN A 483 12.04 4.04 17.04
CA ASN A 483 12.44 2.80 16.36
C ASN A 483 13.70 2.13 16.95
N GLY A 484 13.96 2.34 18.25
CA GLY A 484 15.15 1.86 18.98
C GLY A 484 15.10 0.38 19.34
N VAL A 485 13.92 -0.21 19.42
CA VAL A 485 13.71 -1.63 19.72
C VAL A 485 13.33 -2.39 18.45
N ARG A 486 13.65 -3.68 18.41
CA ARG A 486 13.38 -4.52 17.24
C ARG A 486 12.67 -5.81 17.62
N LEU A 487 11.61 -6.13 16.90
CA LEU A 487 10.87 -7.39 17.02
C LEU A 487 11.72 -8.58 16.55
N LYS A 488 11.29 -9.79 16.90
CA LYS A 488 11.83 -11.02 16.30
C LYS A 488 11.44 -11.13 14.82
N SER A 489 12.14 -11.99 14.09
CA SER A 489 11.82 -12.27 12.70
C SER A 489 10.46 -12.95 12.56
N ASN A 490 9.74 -12.60 11.48
CA ASN A 490 8.47 -13.17 11.11
C ASN A 490 8.64 -14.08 9.88
N HIS A 491 7.94 -15.25 9.90
CA HIS A 491 7.93 -16.16 8.75
C HIS A 491 6.62 -16.96 8.69
N GLY A 492 6.31 -17.48 7.52
CA GLY A 492 5.09 -18.28 7.33
C GLY A 492 5.15 -19.10 6.05
N ILE A 493 4.46 -20.24 6.06
CA ILE A 493 4.22 -21.07 4.89
C ILE A 493 2.71 -21.12 4.62
N ASP A 494 2.35 -20.86 3.38
CA ASP A 494 1.01 -21.04 2.86
C ASP A 494 1.05 -22.19 1.82
N ILE A 495 0.04 -23.05 1.83
CA ILE A 495 -0.09 -24.17 0.89
C ILE A 495 -1.46 -24.14 0.24
N ARG A 496 -1.48 -24.35 -1.07
CA ARG A 496 -2.71 -24.49 -1.85
C ARG A 496 -2.67 -25.75 -2.67
N ILE A 497 -3.75 -26.51 -2.64
CA ILE A 497 -3.96 -27.71 -3.43
C ILE A 497 -5.16 -27.46 -4.34
N ASP A 498 -4.96 -27.63 -5.63
CA ASP A 498 -5.98 -27.51 -6.66
C ASP A 498 -6.20 -28.85 -7.36
N LYS A 499 -7.45 -29.16 -7.69
CA LYS A 499 -7.83 -30.28 -8.53
C LYS A 499 -8.79 -29.79 -9.60
N LYS A 500 -8.44 -30.02 -10.87
CA LYS A 500 -9.26 -29.65 -12.03
C LYS A 500 -9.93 -30.86 -12.67
N TRP A 501 -11.16 -30.68 -13.13
CA TRP A 501 -11.90 -31.60 -14.00
C TRP A 501 -12.38 -30.85 -15.23
N TYR A 502 -12.18 -31.43 -16.38
CA TYR A 502 -12.53 -30.86 -17.67
C TYR A 502 -13.68 -31.64 -18.30
N TRP A 503 -14.80 -30.97 -18.52
CA TRP A 503 -15.92 -31.47 -19.31
C TRP A 503 -16.03 -30.67 -20.62
N LYS A 504 -16.92 -31.10 -21.53
CA LYS A 504 -17.04 -30.46 -22.85
C LYS A 504 -17.30 -28.96 -22.82
N LYS A 505 -18.01 -28.46 -21.83
CA LYS A 505 -18.42 -27.06 -21.73
C LYS A 505 -18.04 -26.38 -20.41
N VAL A 506 -17.56 -27.14 -19.43
CA VAL A 506 -17.31 -26.63 -18.07
C VAL A 506 -16.01 -27.21 -17.56
N THR A 507 -15.19 -26.37 -16.97
CA THR A 507 -14.07 -26.78 -16.13
C THR A 507 -14.44 -26.49 -14.67
N LEU A 508 -14.30 -27.48 -13.79
CA LEU A 508 -14.40 -27.29 -12.34
C LEU A 508 -12.99 -27.33 -11.74
N ASN A 509 -12.64 -26.31 -10.99
CA ASN A 509 -11.49 -26.32 -10.10
C ASN A 509 -11.97 -26.33 -8.65
N VAL A 510 -11.54 -27.30 -7.85
CA VAL A 510 -11.73 -27.35 -6.40
C VAL A 510 -10.39 -27.07 -5.76
N TYR A 511 -10.37 -26.14 -4.81
CA TYR A 511 -9.15 -25.79 -4.11
C TYR A 511 -9.30 -25.81 -2.60
N LEU A 512 -8.20 -26.14 -1.93
CA LEU A 512 -7.97 -25.96 -0.51
C LEU A 512 -6.73 -25.08 -0.35
N ASP A 513 -6.90 -23.91 0.29
CA ASP A 513 -5.82 -22.97 0.61
C ASP A 513 -5.68 -22.88 2.13
N ILE A 514 -4.49 -23.09 2.65
CA ILE A 514 -4.18 -23.01 4.08
C ILE A 514 -3.06 -22.00 4.25
N GLN A 515 -3.39 -20.84 4.81
CA GLN A 515 -2.41 -19.83 5.17
C GLN A 515 -1.88 -20.09 6.57
N ASN A 516 -0.62 -19.73 6.80
CA ASN A 516 0.10 -19.97 8.06
C ASN A 516 -0.02 -21.43 8.53
N LEU A 517 0.38 -22.36 7.67
CA LEU A 517 0.19 -23.81 7.83
C LEU A 517 0.60 -24.37 9.20
N TYR A 518 1.67 -23.85 9.81
CA TYR A 518 2.20 -24.32 11.08
C TYR A 518 1.88 -23.39 12.25
N ASN A 519 0.87 -22.51 12.09
CA ASN A 519 0.37 -21.61 13.15
C ASN A 519 1.45 -20.75 13.81
N PHE A 520 2.33 -20.17 13.00
CA PHE A 520 3.37 -19.29 13.52
C PHE A 520 2.74 -18.04 14.16
N GLN A 521 3.16 -17.75 15.39
CA GLN A 521 2.76 -16.56 16.13
C GLN A 521 3.85 -15.51 15.99
N ALA A 522 3.61 -14.50 15.15
CA ALA A 522 4.54 -13.39 14.96
C ALA A 522 4.47 -12.45 16.18
N GLU A 523 5.62 -12.12 16.74
CA GLU A 523 5.72 -11.08 17.76
C GLU A 523 5.31 -9.73 17.17
N THR A 524 4.43 -9.01 17.86
CA THR A 524 4.06 -7.62 17.58
C THR A 524 4.53 -6.72 18.74
N PRO A 525 4.58 -5.39 18.58
CA PRO A 525 4.93 -4.52 19.69
C PRO A 525 4.05 -4.83 20.92
N PRO A 526 4.64 -4.95 22.13
CA PRO A 526 3.84 -5.20 23.34
C PRO A 526 2.89 -4.04 23.56
N SER A 527 1.66 -4.34 24.01
CA SER A 527 0.69 -3.32 24.39
C SER A 527 0.93 -2.84 25.81
N LEU A 528 0.94 -1.53 26.01
CA LEU A 528 0.90 -0.94 27.34
C LEU A 528 -0.56 -0.71 27.70
N ILE A 529 -1.03 -1.27 28.81
CA ILE A 529 -2.43 -1.16 29.24
C ILE A 529 -2.54 -0.57 30.64
N ALA A 530 -3.67 0.11 30.90
CA ALA A 530 -4.03 0.53 32.25
C ALA A 530 -4.77 -0.62 32.97
N VAL A 531 -4.27 -0.98 34.14
CA VAL A 531 -4.84 -2.07 34.95
C VAL A 531 -6.24 -1.68 35.42
N ARG A 532 -7.18 -2.65 35.40
CA ARG A 532 -8.57 -2.44 35.85
C ARG A 532 -8.83 -3.10 37.19
N ASN A 533 -9.69 -2.48 37.98
CA ASN A 533 -10.31 -3.03 39.15
C ASN A 533 -11.40 -4.04 38.76
N THR A 534 -11.91 -4.79 39.73
CA THR A 534 -13.00 -5.77 39.51
C THR A 534 -14.32 -5.13 39.07
N ASP A 535 -14.53 -3.84 39.32
CA ASP A 535 -15.69 -3.07 38.89
C ASP A 535 -15.52 -2.47 37.48
N GLY A 536 -14.38 -2.74 36.82
CA GLY A 536 -14.05 -2.24 35.47
C GLY A 536 -13.43 -0.85 35.42
N SER A 537 -13.35 -0.11 36.55
CA SER A 537 -12.64 1.18 36.64
C SER A 537 -11.11 0.98 36.52
N PHE A 538 -10.39 2.02 36.11
CA PHE A 538 -8.93 1.95 36.10
C PHE A 538 -8.35 2.06 37.51
N GLN A 539 -7.33 1.25 37.79
CA GLN A 539 -6.61 1.27 39.05
C GLN A 539 -5.71 2.50 39.12
N THR A 540 -5.93 3.37 40.10
CA THR A 540 -5.11 4.59 40.31
C THR A 540 -3.93 4.33 41.24
N ILE A 541 -2.84 5.08 41.05
CA ILE A 541 -1.68 5.10 41.94
C ILE A 541 -1.98 6.06 43.07
N THR A 542 -2.10 5.52 44.32
CA THR A 542 -2.44 6.30 45.50
C THR A 542 -1.45 7.45 45.73
N GLY A 543 -1.98 8.67 45.96
CA GLY A 543 -1.17 9.86 46.26
C GLY A 543 -0.46 10.50 45.05
N SER A 544 -0.74 10.05 43.84
CA SER A 544 -0.21 10.70 42.62
C SER A 544 -0.94 12.02 42.35
N ASN A 545 -0.17 13.08 42.06
CA ASN A 545 -0.70 14.37 41.61
C ASN A 545 0.21 14.92 40.51
N PRO A 546 -0.26 15.03 39.26
CA PRO A 546 -1.60 14.64 38.78
C PRO A 546 -1.89 13.14 38.93
N GLU A 547 -3.19 12.78 38.86
CA GLU A 547 -3.63 11.39 38.98
C GLU A 547 -3.00 10.51 37.89
N ARG A 548 -2.57 9.30 38.29
CA ARG A 548 -1.96 8.33 37.38
C ARG A 548 -2.61 6.95 37.54
N TYR A 549 -2.73 6.26 36.41
CA TYR A 549 -3.14 4.85 36.37
C TYR A 549 -1.94 3.91 36.55
N ASN A 550 -2.21 2.76 37.15
CA ASN A 550 -1.27 1.67 37.21
C ASN A 550 -1.21 1.00 35.83
N LEU A 551 0.01 0.86 35.27
CA LEU A 551 0.21 0.33 33.92
C LEU A 551 0.95 -0.99 33.95
N ARG A 552 0.67 -1.86 32.99
CA ARG A 552 1.45 -3.06 32.71
C ARG A 552 1.58 -3.33 31.22
N TYR A 553 2.60 -4.08 30.83
CA TYR A 553 2.74 -4.59 29.47
C TYR A 553 2.03 -5.93 29.30
N ILE A 554 1.43 -6.11 28.13
CA ILE A 554 0.96 -7.41 27.64
C ILE A 554 1.75 -7.73 26.38
N ASP A 555 2.33 -8.93 26.33
CA ASP A 555 2.97 -9.45 25.13
C ASP A 555 1.89 -9.73 24.07
N ASN A 556 2.16 -9.27 22.85
CA ASN A 556 1.26 -9.46 21.73
C ASN A 556 1.90 -10.37 20.68
N THR A 557 1.07 -11.28 20.19
CA THR A 557 1.39 -12.07 19.01
C THR A 557 0.25 -12.00 18.01
N ALA A 558 0.59 -12.07 16.73
CA ALA A 558 -0.36 -12.12 15.64
C ALA A 558 -0.08 -13.33 14.76
N GLY A 559 -1.13 -14.00 14.36
CA GLY A 559 -1.05 -15.14 13.45
C GLY A 559 -2.02 -16.24 13.85
N THR A 560 -2.69 -16.78 12.85
CA THR A 560 -3.59 -17.92 13.00
C THR A 560 -3.59 -18.71 11.70
N VAL A 561 -3.96 -19.99 11.78
CA VAL A 561 -4.19 -20.81 10.58
C VAL A 561 -5.48 -20.36 9.92
N LEU A 562 -5.42 -19.98 8.65
CA LEU A 562 -6.59 -19.57 7.86
C LEU A 562 -6.86 -20.59 6.74
N PRO A 563 -7.73 -21.59 6.97
CA PRO A 563 -8.15 -22.50 5.91
C PRO A 563 -9.24 -21.85 5.05
N SER A 564 -9.12 -22.01 3.74
CA SER A 564 -10.14 -21.61 2.78
C SER A 564 -10.36 -22.71 1.75
N ILE A 565 -11.61 -23.05 1.50
CA ILE A 565 -12.01 -23.99 0.45
C ILE A 565 -12.89 -23.28 -0.56
N GLY A 566 -12.76 -23.64 -1.82
CA GLY A 566 -13.63 -23.05 -2.85
C GLY A 566 -13.73 -23.89 -4.11
N LEU A 567 -14.75 -23.51 -4.87
CA LEU A 567 -15.11 -24.06 -6.16
C LEU A 567 -15.02 -22.94 -7.21
N GLN A 568 -14.39 -23.23 -8.33
CA GLN A 568 -14.35 -22.32 -9.47
C GLN A 568 -14.86 -23.07 -10.71
N PHE A 569 -15.91 -22.53 -11.31
CA PHE A 569 -16.50 -23.02 -12.54
C PHE A 569 -16.10 -22.09 -13.68
N GLU A 570 -15.58 -22.64 -14.77
CA GLU A 570 -15.26 -21.92 -16.01
C GLU A 570 -16.08 -22.52 -17.17
N PHE A 571 -16.77 -21.63 -17.93
CA PHE A 571 -17.69 -22.00 -19.02
C PHE A 571 -17.22 -21.46 -20.36
#